data_ea3c08db468e7cc16731126ca3278daa
#
_entry.id   ea3c08db468e7cc16731126ca3278daa
#
_cell.length_a   1.000
_cell.length_b   1.000
_cell.length_c   1.000
_cell.angle_alpha   90.00
_cell.angle_beta   90.00
_cell.angle_gamma   90.00
#
_symmetry.space_group_name_H-M   'P 1'
#
loop_
_entity.id
_entity.type
_entity.pdbx_description
1 polymer ?
#
loop_
_entity_poly.entity_id
_entity_poly.type
_entity_poly.pdbx_seq_one_letter_code
_entity_poly.pdbx_strand_id
1 'polypeptide(L)'
;MYKIQEAEMLANNIYRMVVEAPRVAQHCLPGQFVIVKADEEGERIPLTICDYDREAGTITIVFMPIGESTKKMKDLKAGDAFMDFVGPLGQPSEFCSEDIEELKKKRIVFVAGGVGTAPVYPQLKWLHEHGITADAIVGAKTKDLVILEKEMSAVSNLYITTDDGSYVRKGMGTDVLRDLVQNQGKQYDVCVAIGPMIMMKFVCLLTKELNIPTVVSMNPVSYTHLTLPTTSRV
;
A
#
# COMPACT_ATOMS: atom_id res chain seq x y z
N MET A 1 -19.04 -17.89 -3.61
CA MET A 1 -18.90 -16.93 -2.50
C MET A 1 -17.51 -17.06 -1.92
N TYR A 2 -16.92 -15.96 -1.49
CA TYR A 2 -15.53 -15.87 -1.00
C TYR A 2 -15.58 -15.62 0.49
N LYS A 3 -15.24 -16.62 1.29
CA LYS A 3 -15.40 -16.62 2.74
C LYS A 3 -14.39 -15.67 3.39
N ILE A 4 -14.84 -14.86 4.33
CA ILE A 4 -14.00 -14.03 5.18
C ILE A 4 -13.52 -14.90 6.34
N GLN A 5 -12.20 -15.09 6.44
CA GLN A 5 -11.58 -15.83 7.54
C GLN A 5 -11.35 -14.96 8.76
N GLU A 6 -10.92 -13.72 8.53
CA GLU A 6 -10.67 -12.73 9.57
C GLU A 6 -11.25 -11.37 9.16
N ALA A 7 -11.78 -10.65 10.12
CA ALA A 7 -12.22 -9.28 9.98
C ALA A 7 -11.91 -8.51 11.26
N GLU A 8 -11.12 -7.46 11.16
CA GLU A 8 -10.72 -6.64 12.32
C GLU A 8 -10.57 -5.16 11.96
N MET A 9 -10.62 -4.32 12.96
CA MET A 9 -10.30 -2.90 12.84
C MET A 9 -8.84 -2.69 13.24
N LEU A 10 -7.96 -2.35 12.26
CA LEU A 10 -6.55 -2.07 12.51
C LEU A 10 -6.32 -0.73 13.23
N ALA A 11 -7.10 0.26 12.85
CA ALA A 11 -7.05 1.60 13.40
C ALA A 11 -8.43 2.25 13.28
N ASN A 12 -8.63 3.42 13.89
CA ASN A 12 -9.90 4.12 13.78
C ASN A 12 -10.31 4.29 12.31
N ASN A 13 -11.43 3.69 11.95
CA ASN A 13 -11.99 3.71 10.58
C ASN A 13 -11.11 3.05 9.49
N ILE A 14 -10.20 2.15 9.86
CA ILE A 14 -9.39 1.33 8.94
C ILE A 14 -9.61 -0.14 9.28
N TYR A 15 -10.09 -0.91 8.31
CA TYR A 15 -10.47 -2.32 8.47
C TYR A 15 -9.59 -3.23 7.64
N ARG A 16 -9.26 -4.38 8.19
CA ARG A 16 -8.56 -5.48 7.53
C ARG A 16 -9.51 -6.68 7.40
N MET A 17 -9.50 -7.31 6.25
CA MET A 17 -10.17 -8.60 6.04
C MET A 17 -9.24 -9.57 5.35
N VAL A 18 -9.22 -10.82 5.82
CA VAL A 18 -8.55 -11.95 5.18
C VAL A 18 -9.62 -12.80 4.51
N VAL A 19 -9.51 -12.97 3.20
CA VAL A 19 -10.54 -13.58 2.36
C VAL A 19 -9.99 -14.82 1.66
N GLU A 20 -10.72 -15.91 1.71
CA GLU A 20 -10.40 -17.14 1.01
C GLU A 20 -10.62 -16.96 -0.51
N ALA A 21 -9.51 -16.87 -1.24
CA ALA A 21 -9.49 -16.64 -2.68
C ALA A 21 -8.27 -17.33 -3.33
N PRO A 22 -8.19 -18.67 -3.32
CA PRO A 22 -6.98 -19.42 -3.65
C PRO A 22 -6.47 -19.16 -5.07
N ARG A 23 -7.36 -18.97 -6.04
CA ARG A 23 -6.96 -18.65 -7.42
C ARG A 23 -6.29 -17.28 -7.52
N VAL A 24 -6.79 -16.30 -6.77
CA VAL A 24 -6.19 -14.97 -6.72
C VAL A 24 -4.85 -15.02 -6.00
N ALA A 25 -4.78 -15.68 -4.83
CA ALA A 25 -3.57 -15.81 -4.03
C ALA A 25 -2.41 -16.48 -4.80
N GLN A 26 -2.70 -17.49 -5.61
CA GLN A 26 -1.70 -18.20 -6.41
C GLN A 26 -1.07 -17.34 -7.51
N HIS A 27 -1.79 -16.35 -8.06
CA HIS A 27 -1.37 -15.63 -9.25
C HIS A 27 -1.09 -14.14 -9.01
N CYS A 28 -1.45 -13.58 -7.86
CA CYS A 28 -1.25 -12.18 -7.60
C CYS A 28 0.22 -11.82 -7.38
N LEU A 29 0.54 -10.60 -7.76
CA LEU A 29 1.83 -9.94 -7.56
C LEU A 29 1.61 -8.58 -6.88
N PRO A 30 2.63 -8.02 -6.21
CA PRO A 30 2.55 -6.70 -5.59
C PRO A 30 2.08 -5.61 -6.57
N GLY A 31 1.29 -4.68 -6.07
CA GLY A 31 0.75 -3.57 -6.86
C GLY A 31 -0.58 -3.87 -7.54
N GLN A 32 -1.01 -5.13 -7.58
CA GLN A 32 -2.30 -5.53 -8.15
C GLN A 32 -3.45 -5.33 -7.16
N PHE A 33 -4.68 -5.39 -7.66
CA PHE A 33 -5.90 -5.18 -6.91
C PHE A 33 -6.94 -6.26 -7.19
N VAL A 34 -7.98 -6.29 -6.39
CA VAL A 34 -9.19 -7.08 -6.59
C VAL A 34 -10.41 -6.18 -6.70
N ILE A 35 -11.43 -6.65 -7.38
CA ILE A 35 -12.76 -6.05 -7.33
C ILE A 35 -13.63 -6.90 -6.42
N VAL A 36 -14.20 -6.29 -5.39
CA VAL A 36 -15.08 -6.96 -4.43
C VAL A 36 -16.51 -6.46 -4.55
N LYS A 37 -17.47 -7.34 -4.27
CA LYS A 37 -18.89 -7.04 -4.16
C LYS A 37 -19.44 -7.74 -2.93
N ALA A 38 -20.01 -6.99 -1.99
CA ALA A 38 -20.48 -7.55 -0.72
C ALA A 38 -21.75 -8.41 -0.90
N ASP A 39 -22.76 -7.88 -1.58
CA ASP A 39 -24.09 -8.47 -1.75
C ASP A 39 -24.66 -8.17 -3.15
N GLU A 40 -25.88 -8.65 -3.45
CA GLU A 40 -26.52 -8.45 -4.76
C GLU A 40 -26.72 -6.98 -5.12
N GLU A 41 -27.00 -6.14 -4.15
CA GLU A 41 -27.24 -4.69 -4.31
C GLU A 41 -25.97 -3.86 -4.25
N GLY A 42 -24.86 -4.43 -3.73
CA GLY A 42 -23.59 -3.75 -3.54
C GLY A 42 -22.92 -3.36 -4.84
N GLU A 43 -22.17 -2.28 -4.81
CA GLU A 43 -21.30 -1.86 -5.92
C GLU A 43 -20.05 -2.73 -5.98
N ARG A 44 -19.45 -2.80 -7.17
CA ARG A 44 -18.12 -3.39 -7.36
C ARG A 44 -17.04 -2.38 -6.98
N ILE A 45 -16.26 -2.71 -5.96
CA ILE A 45 -15.25 -1.81 -5.38
C ILE A 45 -13.85 -2.37 -5.66
N PRO A 46 -12.96 -1.59 -6.30
CA PRO A 46 -11.57 -1.97 -6.44
C PRO A 46 -10.82 -1.73 -5.13
N LEU A 47 -10.11 -2.75 -4.65
CA LEU A 47 -9.29 -2.69 -3.46
C LEU A 47 -7.91 -3.29 -3.75
N THR A 48 -6.85 -2.55 -3.41
CA THR A 48 -5.49 -3.03 -3.58
C THR A 48 -5.23 -4.22 -2.65
N ILE A 49 -4.54 -5.23 -3.16
CA ILE A 49 -4.10 -6.38 -2.36
C ILE A 49 -3.05 -5.87 -1.36
N CYS A 50 -3.34 -6.07 -0.07
CA CYS A 50 -2.43 -5.71 1.02
C CYS A 50 -1.45 -6.84 1.33
N ASP A 51 -1.92 -8.08 1.29
CA ASP A 51 -1.10 -9.27 1.49
C ASP A 51 -1.73 -10.48 0.82
N TYR A 52 -0.94 -11.52 0.67
CA TYR A 52 -1.40 -12.81 0.15
C TYR A 52 -0.63 -13.96 0.80
N ASP A 53 -1.33 -15.05 1.00
CA ASP A 53 -0.75 -16.33 1.42
C ASP A 53 -1.14 -17.38 0.37
N ARG A 54 -0.13 -17.92 -0.34
CA ARG A 54 -0.33 -18.91 -1.39
C ARG A 54 -0.65 -20.30 -0.84
N GLU A 55 -0.13 -20.63 0.35
CA GLU A 55 -0.37 -21.92 0.99
C GLU A 55 -1.78 -21.97 1.60
N ALA A 56 -2.14 -20.94 2.34
CA ALA A 56 -3.48 -20.78 2.90
C ALA A 56 -4.55 -20.46 1.83
N GLY A 57 -4.12 -19.95 0.65
CA GLY A 57 -5.04 -19.53 -0.41
C GLY A 57 -5.83 -18.28 -0.05
N THR A 58 -5.22 -17.34 0.67
CA THR A 58 -5.91 -16.15 1.17
C THR A 58 -5.36 -14.85 0.61
N ILE A 59 -6.23 -13.85 0.54
CA ILE A 59 -5.91 -12.47 0.18
C ILE A 59 -6.32 -11.57 1.34
N THR A 60 -5.43 -10.67 1.70
CA THR A 60 -5.71 -9.60 2.67
C THR A 60 -6.02 -8.30 1.96
N ILE A 61 -7.14 -7.68 2.32
CA ILE A 61 -7.54 -6.34 1.89
C ILE A 61 -7.63 -5.42 3.08
N VAL A 62 -7.27 -4.15 2.86
CA VAL A 62 -7.40 -3.08 3.87
C VAL A 62 -8.16 -1.92 3.22
N PHE A 63 -9.16 -1.40 3.93
CA PHE A 63 -10.02 -0.35 3.39
C PHE A 63 -10.54 0.60 4.48
N MET A 64 -11.01 1.76 4.02
CA MET A 64 -11.74 2.73 4.86
C MET A 64 -13.21 2.75 4.43
N PRO A 65 -14.17 2.73 5.35
CA PRO A 65 -15.60 2.79 5.04
C PRO A 65 -16.04 4.23 4.72
N ILE A 66 -15.73 4.70 3.51
CA ILE A 66 -16.04 6.05 3.04
C ILE A 66 -17.40 6.09 2.32
N GLY A 67 -17.64 5.15 1.38
CA GLY A 67 -18.88 5.05 0.62
C GLY A 67 -19.87 4.04 1.22
N GLU A 68 -21.09 4.01 0.73
CA GLU A 68 -22.14 3.11 1.23
C GLU A 68 -21.74 1.64 1.19
N SER A 69 -21.13 1.19 0.11
CA SER A 69 -20.71 -0.21 -0.04
C SER A 69 -19.57 -0.58 0.93
N THR A 70 -18.59 0.32 1.14
CA THR A 70 -17.53 0.08 2.12
C THR A 70 -18.02 0.18 3.57
N LYS A 71 -19.09 0.93 3.83
CA LYS A 71 -19.77 0.92 5.13
C LYS A 71 -20.48 -0.40 5.38
N LYS A 72 -21.14 -0.99 4.37
CA LYS A 72 -21.71 -2.34 4.47
C LYS A 72 -20.61 -3.38 4.70
N MET A 73 -19.50 -3.27 3.99
CA MET A 73 -18.36 -4.20 4.14
C MET A 73 -17.81 -4.23 5.57
N LYS A 74 -17.69 -3.09 6.26
CA LYS A 74 -17.14 -3.05 7.64
C LYS A 74 -17.96 -3.87 8.64
N ASP A 75 -19.24 -4.12 8.35
CA ASP A 75 -20.15 -4.84 9.23
C ASP A 75 -20.06 -6.37 9.03
N LEU A 76 -19.38 -6.83 7.95
CA LEU A 76 -19.08 -8.23 7.70
C LEU A 76 -18.04 -8.75 8.69
N LYS A 77 -18.20 -10.01 9.09
CA LYS A 77 -17.38 -10.68 10.12
C LYS A 77 -16.74 -11.95 9.57
N ALA A 78 -15.84 -12.51 10.33
CA ALA A 78 -15.33 -13.85 10.08
C ALA A 78 -16.49 -14.86 10.00
N GLY A 79 -16.53 -15.63 8.92
CA GLY A 79 -17.60 -16.56 8.60
C GLY A 79 -18.58 -16.05 7.53
N ASP A 80 -18.73 -14.74 7.37
CA ASP A 80 -19.46 -14.13 6.25
C ASP A 80 -18.68 -14.29 4.93
N ALA A 81 -19.27 -13.91 3.81
CA ALA A 81 -18.64 -14.05 2.51
C ALA A 81 -18.96 -12.88 1.58
N PHE A 82 -18.00 -12.52 0.75
CA PHE A 82 -18.25 -11.67 -0.41
C PHE A 82 -18.96 -12.45 -1.51
N MET A 83 -19.89 -11.80 -2.18
CA MET A 83 -20.56 -12.37 -3.35
C MET A 83 -19.59 -12.52 -4.52
N ASP A 84 -18.87 -11.44 -4.87
CA ASP A 84 -17.82 -11.43 -5.89
C ASP A 84 -16.48 -11.01 -5.30
N PHE A 85 -15.42 -11.67 -5.78
CA PHE A 85 -14.03 -11.36 -5.47
C PHE A 85 -13.18 -11.67 -6.70
N VAL A 86 -12.99 -10.68 -7.56
CA VAL A 86 -12.41 -10.85 -8.88
C VAL A 86 -10.98 -10.30 -8.90
N GLY A 87 -10.05 -11.10 -9.34
CA GLY A 87 -8.63 -10.73 -9.42
C GLY A 87 -7.73 -11.92 -9.77
N PRO A 88 -6.38 -11.69 -9.78
CA PRO A 88 -5.75 -10.38 -9.64
C PRO A 88 -5.98 -9.50 -10.87
N LEU A 89 -6.12 -8.20 -10.67
CA LEU A 89 -6.33 -7.22 -11.71
C LEU A 89 -5.24 -6.13 -11.66
N GLY A 90 -5.07 -5.40 -12.75
CA GLY A 90 -4.05 -4.37 -12.89
C GLY A 90 -2.67 -4.93 -13.19
N GLN A 91 -1.73 -4.02 -13.45
CA GLN A 91 -0.34 -4.36 -13.67
C GLN A 91 0.39 -4.53 -12.34
N PRO A 92 1.27 -5.51 -12.19
CA PRO A 92 2.13 -5.60 -11.03
C PRO A 92 3.12 -4.41 -10.99
N SER A 93 3.72 -4.19 -9.83
CA SER A 93 4.79 -3.20 -9.67
C SER A 93 5.92 -3.49 -10.67
N GLU A 94 6.48 -2.43 -11.29
CA GLU A 94 7.45 -2.54 -12.40
C GLU A 94 8.63 -3.45 -12.05
N PHE A 95 9.11 -3.39 -10.82
CA PHE A 95 10.24 -4.21 -10.36
C PHE A 95 9.97 -5.73 -10.38
N CYS A 96 8.71 -6.17 -10.39
CA CYS A 96 8.38 -7.60 -10.52
C CYS A 96 8.79 -8.18 -11.89
N SER A 97 9.03 -7.33 -12.88
CA SER A 97 9.46 -7.70 -14.22
C SER A 97 10.95 -7.44 -14.49
N GLU A 98 11.67 -6.88 -13.50
CA GLU A 98 13.10 -6.61 -13.62
C GLU A 98 13.94 -7.85 -13.30
N ASP A 99 15.16 -7.88 -13.82
CA ASP A 99 16.14 -8.87 -13.38
C ASP A 99 16.49 -8.67 -11.91
N ILE A 100 16.44 -9.75 -11.13
CA ILE A 100 16.63 -9.68 -9.66
C ILE A 100 18.05 -9.21 -9.30
N GLU A 101 19.07 -9.61 -10.04
CA GLU A 101 20.45 -9.21 -9.74
C GLU A 101 20.69 -7.72 -10.05
N GLU A 102 20.02 -7.17 -11.06
CA GLU A 102 20.02 -5.72 -11.32
C GLU A 102 19.19 -4.96 -10.28
N LEU A 103 18.06 -5.53 -9.86
CA LEU A 103 17.21 -4.93 -8.82
C LEU A 103 17.92 -4.86 -7.45
N LYS A 104 18.72 -5.87 -7.10
CA LYS A 104 19.54 -5.87 -5.88
C LYS A 104 20.57 -4.74 -5.80
N LYS A 105 20.96 -4.17 -6.93
CA LYS A 105 21.88 -3.03 -6.97
C LYS A 105 21.19 -1.70 -6.69
N LYS A 106 19.85 -1.65 -6.81
CA LYS A 106 19.06 -0.45 -6.61
C LYS A 106 18.77 -0.19 -5.13
N ARG A 107 18.86 1.06 -4.75
CA ARG A 107 18.44 1.57 -3.43
C ARG A 107 17.05 2.16 -3.58
N ILE A 108 16.09 1.50 -2.97
CA ILE A 108 14.67 1.80 -3.12
C ILE A 108 14.14 2.41 -1.82
N VAL A 109 13.40 3.51 -1.92
CA VAL A 109 12.68 4.07 -0.79
C VAL A 109 11.18 4.13 -1.09
N PHE A 110 10.39 3.70 -0.13
CA PHE A 110 8.93 3.82 -0.16
C PHE A 110 8.49 4.93 0.78
N VAL A 111 7.53 5.74 0.33
CA VAL A 111 6.89 6.75 1.17
C VAL A 111 5.40 6.47 1.19
N ALA A 112 4.89 6.06 2.34
CA ALA A 112 3.50 5.70 2.55
C ALA A 112 2.79 6.69 3.46
N GLY A 113 1.51 6.96 3.20
CA GLY A 113 0.69 7.83 4.03
C GLY A 113 -0.65 7.20 4.41
N GLY A 114 -0.91 7.06 5.71
CA GLY A 114 -2.16 6.52 6.23
C GLY A 114 -2.47 5.13 5.67
N VAL A 115 -3.67 4.94 5.10
CA VAL A 115 -4.08 3.67 4.49
C VAL A 115 -3.21 3.25 3.29
N GLY A 116 -2.45 4.17 2.70
CA GLY A 116 -1.46 3.87 1.65
C GLY A 116 -0.31 2.98 2.11
N THR A 117 -0.16 2.75 3.41
CA THR A 117 0.76 1.74 3.96
C THR A 117 0.38 0.32 3.52
N ALA A 118 -0.91 0.03 3.40
CA ALA A 118 -1.41 -1.28 3.02
C ALA A 118 -0.92 -1.75 1.63
N PRO A 119 -1.02 -0.97 0.54
CA PRO A 119 -0.48 -1.36 -0.77
C PRO A 119 1.06 -1.33 -0.86
N VAL A 120 1.75 -0.69 0.09
CA VAL A 120 3.23 -0.70 0.16
C VAL A 120 3.75 -2.00 0.75
N TYR A 121 3.06 -2.55 1.74
CA TYR A 121 3.51 -3.76 2.43
C TYR A 121 3.81 -4.96 1.50
N PRO A 122 2.93 -5.39 0.58
CA PRO A 122 3.22 -6.53 -0.27
C PRO A 122 4.41 -6.29 -1.21
N GLN A 123 4.70 -5.04 -1.54
CA GLN A 123 5.85 -4.67 -2.36
C GLN A 123 7.15 -4.85 -1.58
N LEU A 124 7.19 -4.39 -0.33
CA LEU A 124 8.33 -4.58 0.56
C LEU A 124 8.54 -6.05 0.92
N LYS A 125 7.46 -6.80 1.19
CA LYS A 125 7.49 -8.24 1.44
C LYS A 125 8.14 -8.98 0.26
N TRP A 126 7.68 -8.72 -0.95
CA TRP A 126 8.21 -9.32 -2.16
C TRP A 126 9.70 -9.01 -2.37
N LEU A 127 10.11 -7.74 -2.20
CA LEU A 127 11.53 -7.35 -2.28
C LEU A 127 12.36 -8.09 -1.24
N HIS A 128 11.88 -8.15 -0.01
CA HIS A 128 12.56 -8.85 1.08
C HIS A 128 12.71 -10.36 0.81
N GLU A 129 11.68 -11.02 0.29
CA GLU A 129 11.72 -12.43 -0.13
C GLU A 129 12.76 -12.69 -1.24
N HIS A 130 13.10 -11.66 -2.03
CA HIS A 130 14.15 -11.71 -3.05
C HIS A 130 15.52 -11.19 -2.56
N GLY A 131 15.67 -10.98 -1.26
CA GLY A 131 16.93 -10.56 -0.63
C GLY A 131 17.23 -9.06 -0.76
N ILE A 132 16.21 -8.24 -0.98
CA ILE A 132 16.32 -6.77 -1.10
C ILE A 132 15.63 -6.12 0.08
N THR A 133 16.36 -5.37 0.90
CA THR A 133 15.81 -4.60 2.01
C THR A 133 15.71 -3.14 1.62
N ALA A 134 14.49 -2.68 1.35
CA ALA A 134 14.21 -1.28 1.03
C ALA A 134 14.00 -0.44 2.30
N ASP A 135 14.19 0.87 2.17
CA ASP A 135 13.78 1.83 3.20
C ASP A 135 12.29 2.16 3.03
N ALA A 136 11.56 2.22 4.14
CA ALA A 136 10.14 2.55 4.15
C ALA A 136 9.84 3.69 5.13
N ILE A 137 9.23 4.75 4.64
CA ILE A 137 8.80 5.90 5.44
C ILE A 137 7.28 5.85 5.54
N VAL A 138 6.76 5.71 6.75
CA VAL A 138 5.32 5.70 7.03
C VAL A 138 4.94 6.96 7.77
N GLY A 139 4.09 7.78 7.14
CA GLY A 139 3.50 8.98 7.74
C GLY A 139 2.05 8.74 8.16
N ALA A 140 1.70 9.15 9.36
CA ALA A 140 0.34 9.14 9.88
C ALA A 140 0.00 10.46 10.59
N LYS A 141 -1.27 10.78 10.77
CA LYS A 141 -1.67 11.97 11.53
C LYS A 141 -1.33 11.82 13.01
N THR A 142 -1.61 10.66 13.58
CA THR A 142 -1.40 10.33 14.99
C THR A 142 -0.88 8.90 15.12
N LYS A 143 -0.36 8.54 16.29
CA LYS A 143 0.06 7.17 16.62
C LYS A 143 -1.01 6.12 16.31
N ASP A 144 -2.26 6.40 16.71
CA ASP A 144 -3.37 5.46 16.59
C ASP A 144 -3.80 5.16 15.13
N LEU A 145 -3.25 5.92 14.18
CA LEU A 145 -3.45 5.72 12.74
C LEU A 145 -2.25 5.07 12.03
N VAL A 146 -1.21 4.70 12.77
CA VAL A 146 -0.11 3.88 12.26
C VAL A 146 -0.59 2.44 12.16
N ILE A 147 -0.59 1.89 10.96
CA ILE A 147 -1.01 0.51 10.67
C ILE A 147 0.17 -0.32 10.17
N LEU A 148 0.10 -1.63 10.35
CA LEU A 148 1.06 -2.61 9.82
C LEU A 148 2.52 -2.35 10.24
N GLU A 149 2.75 -1.70 11.37
CA GLU A 149 4.10 -1.37 11.85
C GLU A 149 4.96 -2.60 12.03
N LYS A 150 4.40 -3.64 12.64
CA LYS A 150 5.10 -4.90 12.92
C LYS A 150 5.47 -5.63 11.63
N GLU A 151 4.53 -5.71 10.71
CA GLU A 151 4.71 -6.35 9.41
C GLU A 151 5.74 -5.60 8.56
N MET A 152 5.61 -4.27 8.50
CA MET A 152 6.54 -3.40 7.75
C MET A 152 7.97 -3.47 8.31
N SER A 153 8.12 -3.47 9.65
CA SER A 153 9.45 -3.55 10.28
C SER A 153 10.14 -4.89 10.05
N ALA A 154 9.40 -5.96 9.83
CA ALA A 154 9.96 -7.28 9.56
C ALA A 154 10.60 -7.38 8.16
N VAL A 155 10.19 -6.52 7.21
CA VAL A 155 10.56 -6.62 5.79
C VAL A 155 11.26 -5.38 5.22
N SER A 156 11.49 -4.35 6.04
CA SER A 156 12.11 -3.09 5.59
C SER A 156 12.87 -2.38 6.71
N ASN A 157 13.68 -1.39 6.34
CA ASN A 157 14.18 -0.40 7.29
C ASN A 157 13.08 0.65 7.48
N LEU A 158 12.30 0.52 8.55
CA LEU A 158 11.10 1.31 8.75
C LEU A 158 11.39 2.62 9.50
N TYR A 159 10.90 3.72 8.95
CA TYR A 159 10.89 5.06 9.55
C TYR A 159 9.46 5.53 9.72
N ILE A 160 9.05 5.85 10.95
CA ILE A 160 7.71 6.32 11.25
C ILE A 160 7.73 7.79 11.65
N THR A 161 6.75 8.54 11.16
CA THR A 161 6.53 9.93 11.57
C THR A 161 5.04 10.19 11.77
N THR A 162 4.72 11.07 12.70
CA THR A 162 3.34 11.53 12.94
C THR A 162 3.26 13.05 12.89
N ASP A 163 2.19 13.57 12.30
CA ASP A 163 2.02 15.02 12.13
C ASP A 163 1.99 15.76 13.48
N ASP A 164 1.31 15.15 14.47
CA ASP A 164 1.17 15.70 15.82
C ASP A 164 2.37 15.44 16.75
N GLY A 165 3.28 14.53 16.35
CA GLY A 165 4.42 14.11 17.17
C GLY A 165 4.08 13.12 18.27
N SER A 166 2.92 12.48 18.21
CA SER A 166 2.47 11.50 19.21
C SER A 166 3.25 10.19 19.19
N TYR A 167 4.05 9.94 18.10
CA TYR A 167 4.83 8.70 17.96
C TYR A 167 6.10 8.90 17.15
N VAL A 168 7.21 8.27 17.63
CA VAL A 168 8.57 8.21 17.08
C VAL A 168 9.14 9.59 16.75
N ARG A 169 8.70 10.22 15.66
CA ARG A 169 9.18 11.52 15.18
C ARG A 169 8.00 12.40 14.77
N LYS A 170 8.06 13.68 15.13
CA LYS A 170 7.14 14.69 14.65
C LYS A 170 7.54 15.16 13.25
N GLY A 171 6.58 15.28 12.33
CA GLY A 171 6.77 15.81 11.00
C GLY A 171 6.12 14.99 9.92
N MET A 172 6.40 15.32 8.68
CA MET A 172 5.89 14.64 7.49
C MET A 172 6.90 13.62 6.94
N GLY A 173 6.43 12.67 6.15
CA GLY A 173 7.31 11.70 5.46
C GLY A 173 8.37 12.37 4.58
N THR A 174 8.08 13.55 4.01
CA THR A 174 9.04 14.36 3.27
C THR A 174 10.19 14.87 4.13
N ASP A 175 9.94 15.20 5.41
CA ASP A 175 11.00 15.65 6.33
C ASP A 175 11.96 14.51 6.62
N VAL A 176 11.43 13.28 6.77
CA VAL A 176 12.24 12.08 6.96
C VAL A 176 13.07 11.78 5.71
N LEU A 177 12.46 11.81 4.52
CA LEU A 177 13.17 11.57 3.26
C LEU A 177 14.30 12.58 3.04
N ARG A 178 14.03 13.86 3.28
CA ARG A 178 15.04 14.93 3.20
C ARG A 178 16.21 14.67 4.17
N ASP A 179 15.90 14.30 5.40
CA ASP A 179 16.90 14.00 6.42
C ASP A 179 17.78 12.81 6.03
N LEU A 180 17.19 11.72 5.55
CA LEU A 180 17.90 10.53 5.08
C LEU A 180 18.90 10.87 3.96
N VAL A 181 18.48 11.71 3.01
CA VAL A 181 19.34 12.07 1.86
C VAL A 181 20.37 13.16 2.24
N GLN A 182 19.93 14.26 2.82
CA GLN A 182 20.79 15.43 3.01
C GLN A 182 21.67 15.34 4.26
N ASN A 183 21.18 14.76 5.36
CA ASN A 183 21.92 14.70 6.63
C ASN A 183 22.60 13.36 6.84
N GLN A 184 21.98 12.25 6.40
CA GLN A 184 22.55 10.91 6.58
C GLN A 184 23.31 10.41 5.35
N GLY A 185 23.28 11.16 4.22
CA GLY A 185 24.01 10.83 3.01
C GLY A 185 23.48 9.62 2.25
N LYS A 186 22.23 9.17 2.53
CA LYS A 186 21.62 8.08 1.78
C LYS A 186 21.32 8.53 0.35
N GLN A 187 21.50 7.60 -0.57
CA GLN A 187 21.18 7.80 -1.98
C GLN A 187 20.12 6.79 -2.39
N TYR A 188 19.17 7.21 -3.22
CA TYR A 188 18.12 6.35 -3.72
C TYR A 188 18.05 6.42 -5.25
N ASP A 189 17.88 5.27 -5.87
CA ASP A 189 17.76 5.13 -7.31
C ASP A 189 16.29 5.24 -7.75
N VAL A 190 15.35 4.96 -6.84
CA VAL A 190 13.91 5.14 -7.05
C VAL A 190 13.17 5.37 -5.74
N CYS A 191 12.16 6.24 -5.79
CA CYS A 191 11.18 6.45 -4.74
C CYS A 191 9.81 5.98 -5.21
N VAL A 192 9.11 5.23 -4.37
CA VAL A 192 7.72 4.82 -4.60
C VAL A 192 6.83 5.51 -3.57
N ALA A 193 5.88 6.33 -4.02
CA ALA A 193 4.99 7.08 -3.12
C ALA A 193 3.54 6.61 -3.27
N ILE A 194 2.92 6.21 -2.15
CA ILE A 194 1.54 5.72 -2.11
C ILE A 194 0.81 6.32 -0.90
N GLY A 195 -0.27 7.04 -1.16
CA GLY A 195 -1.06 7.66 -0.09
C GLY A 195 -1.95 8.79 -0.59
N PRO A 196 -2.35 9.71 0.28
CA PRO A 196 -3.14 10.87 -0.11
C PRO A 196 -2.48 11.69 -1.22
N MET A 197 -3.26 12.19 -2.18
CA MET A 197 -2.74 12.93 -3.34
C MET A 197 -1.83 14.10 -2.93
N ILE A 198 -2.21 14.83 -1.90
CA ILE A 198 -1.42 15.97 -1.42
C ILE A 198 -0.04 15.52 -0.91
N MET A 199 0.04 14.38 -0.22
CA MET A 199 1.31 13.81 0.23
C MET A 199 2.17 13.40 -0.98
N MET A 200 1.61 12.65 -1.93
CA MET A 200 2.33 12.23 -3.14
C MET A 200 2.86 13.45 -3.92
N LYS A 201 2.06 14.52 -4.04
CA LYS A 201 2.51 15.78 -4.65
C LYS A 201 3.76 16.33 -3.97
N PHE A 202 3.77 16.43 -2.64
CA PHE A 202 4.93 16.96 -1.90
C PHE A 202 6.14 16.02 -1.99
N VAL A 203 5.91 14.70 -2.00
CA VAL A 203 7.00 13.74 -2.24
C VAL A 203 7.60 13.96 -3.62
N CYS A 204 6.79 14.08 -4.68
CA CYS A 204 7.27 14.33 -6.04
C CYS A 204 8.05 15.65 -6.16
N LEU A 205 7.61 16.72 -5.50
CA LEU A 205 8.35 17.98 -5.49
C LEU A 205 9.72 17.83 -4.83
N LEU A 206 9.78 17.14 -3.69
CA LEU A 206 11.04 16.90 -2.98
C LEU A 206 11.96 15.97 -3.78
N THR A 207 11.46 14.86 -4.30
CA THR A 207 12.30 13.92 -5.06
C THR A 207 12.82 14.52 -6.36
N LYS A 208 12.06 15.43 -6.98
CA LYS A 208 12.55 16.23 -8.12
C LYS A 208 13.71 17.12 -7.73
N GLU A 209 13.64 17.81 -6.57
CA GLU A 209 14.74 18.60 -5.99
C GLU A 209 15.98 17.74 -5.73
N LEU A 210 15.76 16.51 -5.25
CA LEU A 210 16.81 15.54 -4.90
C LEU A 210 17.30 14.70 -6.08
N ASN A 211 16.75 14.89 -7.29
CA ASN A 211 17.02 14.09 -8.50
C ASN A 211 16.77 12.59 -8.32
N ILE A 212 15.71 12.22 -7.60
CA ILE A 212 15.30 10.82 -7.38
C ILE A 212 14.10 10.53 -8.29
N PRO A 213 14.20 9.58 -9.24
CA PRO A 213 13.05 9.10 -10.02
C PRO A 213 11.94 8.62 -9.09
N THR A 214 10.69 9.01 -9.37
CA THR A 214 9.58 8.72 -8.47
C THR A 214 8.41 8.10 -9.20
N VAL A 215 7.95 6.98 -8.66
CA VAL A 215 6.73 6.28 -9.08
C VAL A 215 5.63 6.61 -8.07
N VAL A 216 4.47 7.05 -8.55
CA VAL A 216 3.28 7.26 -7.73
C VAL A 216 2.20 6.27 -8.11
N SER A 217 1.58 5.64 -7.11
CA SER A 217 0.44 4.77 -7.35
C SER A 217 -0.85 5.56 -7.16
N MET A 218 -1.60 5.71 -8.24
CA MET A 218 -2.91 6.37 -8.22
C MET A 218 -4.00 5.36 -8.51
N ASN A 219 -5.09 5.39 -7.73
CA ASN A 219 -6.28 4.60 -8.02
C ASN A 219 -7.16 5.38 -9.01
N PRO A 220 -7.22 4.98 -10.30
CA PRO A 220 -7.95 5.72 -11.32
C PRO A 220 -9.46 5.80 -11.05
N VAL A 221 -10.02 4.84 -10.31
CA VAL A 221 -11.46 4.84 -9.97
C VAL A 221 -11.81 5.94 -8.98
N SER A 222 -10.88 6.30 -8.09
CA SER A 222 -11.07 7.42 -7.14
C SER A 222 -10.90 8.80 -7.79
N TYR A 223 -10.38 8.86 -9.00
CA TYR A 223 -10.02 10.11 -9.70
C TYR A 223 -10.69 10.25 -11.07
N THR A 224 -11.86 9.65 -11.28
CA THR A 224 -12.60 9.67 -12.56
C THR A 224 -12.95 11.07 -13.08
N HIS A 225 -12.84 12.09 -12.25
CA HIS A 225 -13.05 13.50 -12.63
C HIS A 225 -11.74 14.27 -12.89
N LEU A 226 -10.59 13.64 -12.74
CA LEU A 226 -9.30 14.24 -13.06
C LEU A 226 -8.84 13.73 -14.43
N THR A 227 -8.89 14.60 -15.43
CA THR A 227 -8.34 14.35 -16.78
C THR A 227 -6.81 14.36 -16.77
N LEU A 228 -6.19 13.55 -15.94
CA LEU A 228 -4.75 13.35 -15.96
C LEU A 228 -4.45 12.10 -16.79
N PRO A 229 -3.44 12.13 -17.68
CA PRO A 229 -3.01 10.93 -18.37
C PRO A 229 -2.51 9.91 -17.34
N THR A 230 -2.97 8.66 -17.50
CA THR A 230 -2.71 7.54 -16.59
C THR A 230 -1.26 7.03 -16.60
N THR A 231 -0.40 7.71 -17.32
CA THR A 231 1.04 7.40 -17.44
C THR A 231 1.82 8.70 -17.42
N SER A 232 2.03 9.28 -16.26
CA SER A 232 3.05 10.31 -16.11
C SER A 232 4.19 9.78 -15.23
N ARG A 233 5.25 9.33 -15.90
CA ARG A 233 6.58 9.45 -15.31
C ARG A 233 6.84 10.94 -15.20
N VAL A 234 6.92 11.46 -13.99
CA VAL A 234 7.38 12.82 -13.72
C VAL A 234 8.85 12.76 -13.37
#